data_c54c4ebaf98487f6f9403afbb3042843
#
_entry.id   c54c4ebaf98487f6f9403afbb3042843
#
_cell.length_a   1.000
_cell.length_b   1.000
_cell.length_c   1.000
_cell.angle_alpha   90.00
_cell.angle_beta   90.00
_cell.angle_gamma   90.00
#
_symmetry.space_group_name_H-M   'P 1'
#
loop_
_entity.id
_entity.type
_entity.pdbx_description
1 polymer ?
#
loop_
_entity_poly.entity_id
_entity_poly.type
_entity_poly.pdbx_seq_one_letter_code
_entity_poly.pdbx_strand_id
1 'polypeptide(L)'
;MRLGWVQIIQVNQTMPGFHRTVREMSVLQRERGVMLDPGRGQFTDYKGEALTGKLQWGLLLFPQAGSLEKLRKQEALEGSEMTQLAAILHTDLDQLRKEWNQESVPHFWTAGAHQPVHLTAAQVERLRRLHLQGAGIYPMMTRYLQDHTGMQWMGYLAEQPESSKVLTGHQDEVKQPFAMRSGAAGLERTLEPLLRGIGPTLVSRMVSGGGEIISDIQPHVIAPANSHYPLRVETTVDARLQRGLEQLTEEAGLQEGAVVVLDVANADVRAMISRPFYQPQHVDPKESFWGNRAVQGAVPGSIFKIVTAAAALEYHAVSQGEEFYCGGEYGRYGLSCWKEHGHGNLNLEQGFAESCNIVFAETARRLSMEQLENTADRLGLARPVGWEGKHLAGMPVLRHFDHEDHGRVRTETVSAGDEGAKIQTAIGQRDVLVTPLQAANLIVTLLHDGKVSAPRLVERIRYADGGTMLEMPLHDSPSAAGQIAPATAHKLLSWMNKVVREGTGKSLQHAQWHVAGKSGTAQVQKHGEKLNHQWFIGYGPIEQPKYAVAVLVQNVSPDSQHQATALFRKVMDYLAGSS
;
A
#
# COMPACT_ATOMS: atom_id res chain seq x y z
N MET A 1 54.74 20.50 25.18
CA MET A 1 53.96 20.29 26.43
C MET A 1 52.43 20.30 26.23
N ARG A 2 51.80 21.19 25.43
CA ARG A 2 50.34 21.21 25.24
C ARG A 2 49.77 19.94 24.54
N LEU A 3 50.47 19.39 23.54
CA LEU A 3 50.01 18.18 22.80
C LEU A 3 50.04 16.92 23.69
N GLY A 4 51.09 16.73 24.52
CA GLY A 4 51.15 15.58 25.42
C GLY A 4 50.11 15.63 26.55
N TRP A 5 49.72 16.83 27.00
CA TRP A 5 48.71 17.01 28.03
C TRP A 5 47.33 16.60 27.52
N VAL A 6 46.96 16.98 26.28
CA VAL A 6 45.70 16.59 25.65
C VAL A 6 45.67 15.09 25.36
N GLN A 7 46.77 14.50 24.91
CA GLN A 7 46.83 13.09 24.53
C GLN A 7 46.88 12.11 25.71
N ILE A 8 47.36 12.53 26.87
CA ILE A 8 47.56 11.64 28.04
C ILE A 8 46.57 11.95 29.17
N ILE A 9 46.29 13.20 29.46
CA ILE A 9 45.51 13.61 30.63
C ILE A 9 44.05 13.88 30.29
N GLN A 10 43.73 14.49 29.15
CA GLN A 10 42.37 14.82 28.78
C GLN A 10 41.65 13.75 27.94
N VAL A 11 42.34 12.74 27.47
CA VAL A 11 41.83 11.70 26.57
C VAL A 11 40.56 10.99 27.11
N ASN A 12 40.49 10.83 28.44
CA ASN A 12 39.37 10.18 29.12
C ASN A 12 38.41 11.18 29.80
N GLN A 13 38.59 12.49 29.62
CA GLN A 13 37.65 13.48 30.14
C GLN A 13 36.48 13.66 29.19
N THR A 14 35.28 13.73 29.75
CA THR A 14 34.04 14.05 29.00
C THR A 14 34.13 15.48 28.50
N MET A 15 33.89 15.71 27.23
CA MET A 15 33.87 17.06 26.65
C MET A 15 32.68 17.86 27.18
N PRO A 16 32.87 19.13 27.54
CA PRO A 16 31.75 20.01 27.93
C PRO A 16 30.69 20.07 26.80
N GLY A 17 29.44 19.76 27.13
CA GLY A 17 28.35 19.72 26.15
C GLY A 17 28.19 18.37 25.45
N PHE A 18 29.11 17.41 25.66
CA PHE A 18 29.00 16.06 25.07
C PHE A 18 29.14 15.01 26.18
N HIS A 19 28.30 13.99 26.17
CA HIS A 19 28.40 12.86 27.11
C HIS A 19 29.47 11.84 26.69
N ARG A 20 30.52 12.29 25.98
CA ARG A 20 31.58 11.46 25.40
C ARG A 20 32.95 12.02 25.72
N THR A 21 33.92 11.13 25.86
CA THR A 21 35.30 11.50 26.08
C THR A 21 35.97 12.00 24.79
N VAL A 22 37.09 12.76 24.92
CA VAL A 22 37.92 13.19 23.78
C VAL A 22 38.35 11.99 22.94
N ARG A 23 38.63 10.85 23.56
CA ARG A 23 38.98 9.60 22.88
C ARG A 23 37.87 9.07 22.03
N GLU A 24 36.66 8.97 22.58
CA GLU A 24 35.50 8.50 21.85
C GLU A 24 35.15 9.41 20.68
N MET A 25 35.23 10.73 20.88
CA MET A 25 35.02 11.71 19.80
C MET A 25 36.08 11.60 18.71
N SER A 26 37.34 11.39 19.06
CA SER A 26 38.43 11.25 18.07
C SER A 26 38.30 9.96 17.25
N VAL A 27 37.79 8.89 17.85
CA VAL A 27 37.45 7.63 17.14
C VAL A 27 36.32 7.86 16.16
N LEU A 28 35.21 8.45 16.60
CA LEU A 28 34.05 8.75 15.76
C LEU A 28 34.39 9.66 14.56
N GLN A 29 35.26 10.65 14.74
CA GLN A 29 35.70 11.53 13.64
C GLN A 29 36.57 10.82 12.59
N ARG A 30 37.23 9.73 12.97
CA ARG A 30 38.07 8.93 12.09
C ARG A 30 37.42 7.69 11.54
N GLU A 31 36.18 7.43 11.93
CA GLU A 31 35.40 6.30 11.48
C GLU A 31 34.62 6.66 10.20
N ARG A 32 34.87 5.91 9.13
CA ARG A 32 34.13 6.02 7.88
C ARG A 32 33.29 4.76 7.75
N GLY A 33 31.97 4.91 7.88
CA GLY A 33 31.04 3.80 7.89
C GLY A 33 30.05 3.85 6.74
N VAL A 34 29.56 2.68 6.34
CA VAL A 34 28.46 2.49 5.41
C VAL A 34 27.36 1.67 6.06
N MET A 35 26.13 2.06 5.85
CA MET A 35 24.97 1.34 6.36
C MET A 35 24.73 0.08 5.52
N LEU A 36 24.75 -1.09 6.18
CA LEU A 36 24.44 -2.39 5.60
C LEU A 36 22.94 -2.70 5.72
N ASP A 37 22.36 -2.36 6.87
CA ASP A 37 20.97 -2.59 7.20
C ASP A 37 20.48 -1.42 8.08
N PRO A 38 19.38 -0.75 7.70
CA PRO A 38 18.79 0.29 8.55
C PRO A 38 18.22 -0.26 9.87
N GLY A 39 18.13 -1.57 10.05
CA GLY A 39 17.52 -2.22 11.22
C GLY A 39 16.00 -2.05 11.25
N ARG A 40 15.41 -1.73 10.11
CA ARG A 40 13.98 -1.47 9.98
C ARG A 40 13.16 -2.75 9.95
N GLY A 41 12.02 -2.76 10.64
CA GLY A 41 11.07 -3.87 10.63
C GLY A 41 10.61 -4.25 9.22
N GLN A 42 10.34 -5.53 8.99
CA GLN A 42 10.04 -6.10 7.68
C GLN A 42 8.57 -6.52 7.59
N PHE A 43 8.00 -6.48 6.38
CA PHE A 43 6.68 -7.02 6.09
C PHE A 43 6.80 -8.42 5.50
N THR A 44 5.90 -9.31 5.93
CA THR A 44 5.68 -10.62 5.32
C THR A 44 4.21 -10.78 4.93
N ASP A 45 3.95 -11.67 4.00
CA ASP A 45 2.60 -12.10 3.69
C ASP A 45 2.04 -13.01 4.80
N TYR A 46 0.79 -13.48 4.65
CA TYR A 46 0.12 -14.33 5.64
C TYR A 46 0.76 -15.73 5.80
N LYS A 47 1.64 -16.15 4.88
CA LYS A 47 2.43 -17.40 4.95
C LYS A 47 3.85 -17.19 5.45
N GLY A 48 4.27 -15.95 5.71
CA GLY A 48 5.63 -15.60 6.10
C GLY A 48 6.58 -15.35 4.91
N GLU A 49 6.07 -15.29 3.66
CA GLU A 49 6.87 -14.87 2.50
C GLU A 49 7.25 -13.38 2.65
N ALA A 50 8.52 -13.07 2.45
CA ALA A 50 9.00 -11.69 2.60
C ALA A 50 8.39 -10.77 1.52
N LEU A 51 7.74 -9.69 1.95
CA LEU A 51 7.27 -8.60 1.11
C LEU A 51 8.29 -7.45 1.07
N THR A 52 9.11 -7.31 2.10
CA THR A 52 10.20 -6.33 2.15
C THR A 52 11.43 -6.96 2.80
N GLY A 53 12.59 -6.32 2.58
CA GLY A 53 13.80 -6.72 3.25
C GLY A 53 14.45 -7.97 2.67
N LYS A 54 15.11 -7.82 1.53
CA LYS A 54 15.93 -8.89 0.95
C LYS A 54 17.40 -8.64 1.23
N LEU A 55 18.04 -9.62 1.87
CA LEU A 55 19.49 -9.60 2.06
C LEU A 55 20.17 -9.97 0.74
N GLN A 56 21.01 -9.08 0.24
CA GLN A 56 21.74 -9.26 -1.00
C GLN A 56 23.21 -8.94 -0.78
N TRP A 57 24.10 -9.52 -1.58
CA TRP A 57 25.52 -9.24 -1.50
C TRP A 57 25.89 -8.10 -2.42
N GLY A 58 26.67 -7.14 -1.91
CA GLY A 58 27.24 -6.03 -2.68
C GLY A 58 28.75 -5.93 -2.50
N LEU A 59 29.40 -5.29 -3.45
CA LEU A 59 30.81 -4.94 -3.36
C LEU A 59 30.91 -3.53 -2.76
N LEU A 60 31.47 -3.42 -1.57
CA LEU A 60 31.73 -2.16 -0.89
C LEU A 60 33.13 -1.67 -1.26
N LEU A 61 33.22 -0.45 -1.78
CA LEU A 61 34.45 0.23 -2.17
C LEU A 61 34.81 1.22 -1.09
N PHE A 62 36.10 1.18 -0.65
CA PHE A 62 36.68 2.17 0.26
C PHE A 62 37.62 3.04 -0.55
N PRO A 63 37.25 4.28 -0.93
CA PRO A 63 38.12 5.17 -1.69
C PRO A 63 39.42 5.43 -0.90
N GLN A 64 40.52 5.35 -1.57
CA GLN A 64 41.81 5.70 -0.97
C GLN A 64 41.94 7.23 -0.96
N ALA A 65 41.75 7.85 0.18
CA ALA A 65 42.03 9.27 0.34
C ALA A 65 43.55 9.48 0.42
N GLY A 66 44.11 10.11 -0.59
CA GLY A 66 45.44 10.67 -0.56
C GLY A 66 46.52 9.92 -1.33
N SER A 67 47.05 10.61 -2.28
CA SER A 67 48.22 10.47 -3.12
C SER A 67 48.11 9.57 -4.36
N LEU A 68 47.79 10.23 -5.44
CA LEU A 68 48.02 9.76 -6.83
C LEU A 68 49.45 9.19 -7.06
N GLU A 69 50.42 9.52 -6.21
CA GLU A 69 51.80 9.06 -6.33
C GLU A 69 52.02 7.65 -5.75
N LYS A 70 51.30 7.25 -4.70
CA LYS A 70 51.28 5.86 -4.21
C LYS A 70 50.50 4.93 -5.16
N LEU A 71 49.40 5.40 -5.76
CA LEU A 71 48.66 4.67 -6.77
C LEU A 71 49.52 4.27 -7.97
N ARG A 72 50.40 5.15 -8.46
CA ARG A 72 51.30 4.84 -9.60
C ARG A 72 52.36 3.80 -9.32
N LYS A 73 52.84 3.65 -8.07
CA LYS A 73 53.78 2.59 -7.68
C LYS A 73 53.12 1.25 -7.43
N GLN A 74 51.85 1.25 -7.05
CA GLN A 74 51.02 0.07 -6.83
C GLN A 74 50.40 -0.43 -8.14
N GLU A 75 50.25 0.41 -9.17
CA GLU A 75 49.68 0.10 -10.49
C GLU A 75 50.33 -1.10 -11.21
N ALA A 76 51.61 -1.37 -10.96
CA ALA A 76 52.33 -2.49 -11.60
C ALA A 76 52.00 -3.86 -10.98
N LEU A 77 51.62 -3.90 -9.69
CA LEU A 77 51.29 -5.14 -8.97
C LEU A 77 49.76 -5.40 -8.91
N GLU A 78 48.96 -4.33 -8.91
CA GLU A 78 47.48 -4.40 -8.83
C GLU A 78 46.80 -4.56 -10.18
N GLY A 79 47.48 -4.39 -11.31
CA GLY A 79 46.89 -4.48 -12.65
C GLY A 79 46.22 -5.82 -12.95
N SER A 80 46.70 -6.92 -12.34
CA SER A 80 46.08 -8.24 -12.49
C SER A 80 44.81 -8.41 -11.66
N GLU A 81 44.76 -7.93 -10.42
CA GLU A 81 43.60 -8.09 -9.52
C GLU A 81 42.43 -7.18 -9.93
N MET A 82 42.71 -5.94 -10.31
CA MET A 82 41.72 -5.02 -10.83
C MET A 82 41.10 -5.50 -12.16
N THR A 83 41.92 -6.10 -13.03
CA THR A 83 41.45 -6.69 -14.28
C THR A 83 40.56 -7.91 -13.99
N GLN A 84 40.93 -8.75 -13.03
CA GLN A 84 40.11 -9.88 -12.59
C GLN A 84 38.78 -9.41 -11.95
N LEU A 85 38.84 -8.36 -11.13
CA LEU A 85 37.67 -7.74 -10.51
C LEU A 85 36.71 -7.23 -11.59
N ALA A 86 37.19 -6.44 -12.56
CA ALA A 86 36.38 -5.94 -13.66
C ALA A 86 35.74 -7.07 -14.48
N ALA A 87 36.50 -8.14 -14.76
CA ALA A 87 36.01 -9.33 -15.46
C ALA A 87 34.91 -10.09 -14.66
N ILE A 88 35.04 -10.18 -13.32
CA ILE A 88 34.01 -10.82 -12.48
C ILE A 88 32.73 -9.97 -12.42
N LEU A 89 32.89 -8.65 -12.38
CA LEU A 89 31.76 -7.71 -12.33
C LEU A 89 31.13 -7.45 -13.71
N HIS A 90 31.73 -7.97 -14.79
CA HIS A 90 31.31 -7.72 -16.17
C HIS A 90 31.26 -6.23 -16.51
N THR A 91 32.28 -5.49 -16.07
CA THR A 91 32.40 -4.03 -16.29
C THR A 91 33.74 -3.69 -16.94
N ASP A 92 33.81 -2.47 -17.50
CA ASP A 92 35.05 -1.93 -17.98
C ASP A 92 35.97 -1.49 -16.82
N LEU A 93 37.28 -1.67 -17.00
CA LEU A 93 38.28 -1.32 -16.00
C LEU A 93 38.31 0.18 -15.68
N ASP A 94 38.14 1.03 -16.70
CA ASP A 94 38.15 2.47 -16.52
C ASP A 94 36.89 2.96 -15.80
N GLN A 95 35.72 2.34 -16.09
CA GLN A 95 34.48 2.61 -15.36
C GLN A 95 34.63 2.23 -13.89
N LEU A 96 35.18 1.06 -13.60
CA LEU A 96 35.42 0.61 -12.22
C LEU A 96 36.36 1.55 -11.46
N ARG A 97 37.45 1.97 -12.09
CA ARG A 97 38.42 2.92 -11.50
C ARG A 97 37.81 4.29 -11.26
N LYS A 98 37.02 4.78 -12.21
CA LYS A 98 36.31 6.05 -12.10
C LYS A 98 35.35 6.04 -10.92
N GLU A 99 34.51 5.02 -10.81
CA GLU A 99 33.53 4.91 -9.74
C GLU A 99 34.23 4.74 -8.37
N TRP A 100 35.27 3.91 -8.29
CA TRP A 100 36.02 3.71 -7.05
C TRP A 100 36.59 5.01 -6.47
N ASN A 101 37.01 5.93 -7.32
CA ASN A 101 37.65 7.18 -6.92
C ASN A 101 36.71 8.41 -7.01
N GLN A 102 35.49 8.23 -7.47
CA GLN A 102 34.53 9.32 -7.66
C GLN A 102 34.06 9.89 -6.32
N GLU A 103 33.88 9.06 -5.32
CA GLU A 103 33.41 9.41 -3.99
C GLU A 103 34.58 9.49 -3.00
N SER A 104 34.53 10.43 -2.06
CA SER A 104 35.49 10.53 -0.96
C SER A 104 35.11 9.67 0.26
N VAL A 105 33.93 9.02 0.20
CA VAL A 105 33.36 8.18 1.26
C VAL A 105 33.17 6.75 0.77
N PRO A 106 33.21 5.74 1.67
CA PRO A 106 32.90 4.37 1.28
C PRO A 106 31.50 4.26 0.72
N HIS A 107 31.35 3.49 -0.36
CA HIS A 107 30.06 3.29 -1.04
C HIS A 107 30.00 1.91 -1.71
N PHE A 108 28.79 1.39 -1.91
CA PHE A 108 28.62 0.18 -2.71
C PHE A 108 28.76 0.48 -4.19
N TRP A 109 29.39 -0.45 -4.91
CA TRP A 109 29.53 -0.36 -6.36
C TRP A 109 28.18 -0.39 -7.06
N THR A 110 27.94 0.56 -7.97
CA THR A 110 26.65 0.79 -8.63
C THR A 110 26.67 0.52 -10.14
N ALA A 111 27.84 0.29 -10.73
CA ALA A 111 28.06 0.23 -12.17
C ALA A 111 27.58 1.51 -12.91
N GLY A 112 27.63 2.67 -12.25
CA GLY A 112 27.13 3.95 -12.77
C GLY A 112 25.61 4.13 -12.66
N ALA A 113 24.90 3.20 -12.01
CA ALA A 113 23.48 3.33 -11.71
C ALA A 113 23.24 4.06 -10.37
N HIS A 114 21.98 4.35 -10.05
CA HIS A 114 21.62 4.95 -8.76
C HIS A 114 21.54 3.94 -7.59
N GLN A 115 21.57 2.64 -7.91
CA GLN A 115 21.44 1.58 -6.92
C GLN A 115 22.64 0.64 -6.94
N PRO A 116 23.03 0.08 -5.78
CA PRO A 116 24.09 -0.91 -5.69
C PRO A 116 23.80 -2.14 -6.57
N VAL A 117 24.85 -2.66 -7.21
CA VAL A 117 24.76 -3.90 -8.00
C VAL A 117 24.71 -5.10 -7.06
N HIS A 118 23.77 -6.00 -7.29
CA HIS A 118 23.64 -7.26 -6.56
C HIS A 118 24.56 -8.33 -7.14
N LEU A 119 25.40 -8.88 -6.28
CA LEU A 119 26.31 -9.95 -6.66
C LEU A 119 25.62 -11.31 -6.64
N THR A 120 25.82 -12.10 -7.67
CA THR A 120 25.42 -13.51 -7.70
C THR A 120 26.30 -14.35 -6.77
N ALA A 121 25.81 -15.51 -6.33
CA ALA A 121 26.60 -16.44 -5.50
C ALA A 121 27.93 -16.81 -6.14
N ALA A 122 27.96 -17.00 -7.46
CA ALA A 122 29.18 -17.29 -8.22
C ALA A 122 30.18 -16.11 -8.21
N GLN A 123 29.68 -14.88 -8.34
CA GLN A 123 30.53 -13.69 -8.22
C GLN A 123 31.09 -13.54 -6.80
N VAL A 124 30.24 -13.72 -5.77
CA VAL A 124 30.68 -13.67 -4.36
C VAL A 124 31.81 -14.67 -4.11
N GLU A 125 31.68 -15.92 -4.55
CA GLU A 125 32.70 -16.95 -4.37
C GLU A 125 34.02 -16.62 -5.10
N ARG A 126 33.94 -16.08 -6.31
CA ARG A 126 35.12 -15.65 -7.08
C ARG A 126 35.80 -14.44 -6.44
N LEU A 127 35.03 -13.44 -5.98
CA LEU A 127 35.55 -12.24 -5.36
C LEU A 127 36.21 -12.51 -3.99
N ARG A 128 35.70 -13.47 -3.22
CA ARG A 128 36.31 -13.88 -1.93
C ARG A 128 37.75 -14.44 -2.09
N ARG A 129 38.07 -14.92 -3.27
CA ARG A 129 39.43 -15.42 -3.60
C ARG A 129 40.41 -14.30 -3.95
N LEU A 130 39.89 -13.12 -4.28
CA LEU A 130 40.69 -11.93 -4.53
C LEU A 130 40.92 -11.21 -3.18
N HIS A 131 42.19 -10.97 -2.85
CA HIS A 131 42.59 -10.26 -1.61
C HIS A 131 42.64 -8.75 -1.87
N LEU A 132 41.50 -8.16 -2.26
CA LEU A 132 41.43 -6.75 -2.64
C LEU A 132 41.63 -5.83 -1.45
N GLN A 133 42.67 -5.01 -1.51
CA GLN A 133 42.84 -3.91 -0.56
C GLN A 133 41.87 -2.78 -0.92
N GLY A 134 41.08 -2.31 0.05
CA GLY A 134 40.14 -1.21 -0.18
C GLY A 134 38.79 -1.62 -0.78
N ALA A 135 38.49 -2.92 -0.92
CA ALA A 135 37.15 -3.41 -1.26
C ALA A 135 36.80 -4.60 -0.39
N GLY A 136 35.50 -4.83 -0.23
CA GLY A 136 35.00 -5.96 0.54
C GLY A 136 33.58 -6.35 0.13
N ILE A 137 33.24 -7.63 0.35
CA ILE A 137 31.92 -8.17 0.06
C ILE A 137 31.11 -8.13 1.35
N TYR A 138 30.02 -7.37 1.33
CA TYR A 138 29.15 -7.24 2.50
C TYR A 138 27.70 -7.53 2.13
N PRO A 139 26.93 -8.14 3.07
CA PRO A 139 25.49 -8.21 2.92
C PRO A 139 24.90 -6.80 3.06
N MET A 140 23.95 -6.47 2.21
CA MET A 140 23.19 -5.24 2.29
C MET A 140 21.70 -5.55 2.25
N MET A 141 20.92 -4.79 3.00
CA MET A 141 19.47 -4.95 3.06
C MET A 141 18.80 -4.06 2.01
N THR A 142 18.15 -4.68 1.02
CA THR A 142 17.30 -3.99 0.06
C THR A 142 15.88 -3.95 0.59
N ARG A 143 15.32 -2.75 0.79
CA ARG A 143 13.98 -2.57 1.37
C ARG A 143 12.89 -3.11 0.47
N TYR A 144 12.83 -2.64 -0.77
CA TYR A 144 11.76 -2.99 -1.72
C TYR A 144 12.28 -3.99 -2.75
N LEU A 145 11.50 -5.03 -2.98
CA LEU A 145 11.78 -6.01 -4.01
C LEU A 145 11.38 -5.41 -5.37
N GLN A 146 12.09 -5.76 -6.44
CA GLN A 146 11.90 -5.15 -7.77
C GLN A 146 10.50 -5.40 -8.35
N ASP A 147 9.81 -6.43 -7.88
CA ASP A 147 8.52 -6.91 -8.41
C ASP A 147 7.30 -6.26 -7.69
N HIS A 148 7.52 -5.32 -6.76
CA HIS A 148 6.46 -4.75 -5.92
C HIS A 148 6.07 -3.36 -6.38
N THR A 149 5.23 -3.26 -7.41
CA THR A 149 4.87 -2.00 -8.04
C THR A 149 3.45 -1.52 -7.75
N GLY A 150 2.57 -2.40 -7.30
CA GLY A 150 1.14 -2.11 -7.06
C GLY A 150 0.75 -2.03 -5.58
N MET A 151 1.70 -2.01 -4.67
CA MET A 151 1.45 -2.07 -3.23
C MET A 151 1.44 -0.69 -2.56
N GLN A 152 0.59 0.23 -3.02
CA GLN A 152 0.43 1.55 -2.40
C GLN A 152 0.01 1.46 -0.93
N TRP A 153 -0.67 0.38 -0.54
CA TRP A 153 -1.04 0.12 0.85
C TRP A 153 0.17 -0.07 1.78
N MET A 154 1.29 -0.59 1.25
CA MET A 154 2.54 -0.70 2.00
C MET A 154 3.21 0.66 2.15
N GLY A 155 3.19 1.50 1.11
CA GLY A 155 3.77 2.82 1.10
C GLY A 155 5.26 2.84 0.77
N TYR A 156 5.93 3.96 1.12
CA TYR A 156 7.33 4.20 0.79
C TYR A 156 8.05 4.99 1.86
N LEU A 157 9.38 5.02 1.76
CA LEU A 157 10.26 5.78 2.64
C LEU A 157 10.76 7.05 1.96
N ALA A 158 10.72 8.16 2.68
CA ALA A 158 11.31 9.43 2.25
C ALA A 158 12.32 9.96 3.28
N GLU A 159 13.23 10.79 2.80
CA GLU A 159 14.12 11.55 3.68
C GLU A 159 13.33 12.66 4.35
N GLN A 160 13.38 12.72 5.68
CA GLN A 160 12.76 13.78 6.46
C GLN A 160 13.84 14.66 7.09
N PRO A 161 13.92 15.94 6.71
CA PRO A 161 14.92 16.87 7.28
C PRO A 161 14.79 17.05 8.81
N GLU A 162 13.61 16.81 9.37
CA GLU A 162 13.33 17.04 10.80
C GLU A 162 13.54 15.79 11.69
N SER A 163 13.51 14.59 11.13
CA SER A 163 13.65 13.35 11.92
C SER A 163 15.06 13.15 12.48
N SER A 164 16.06 13.82 11.92
CA SER A 164 17.42 13.84 12.49
C SER A 164 17.51 14.56 13.85
N LYS A 165 16.55 15.45 14.17
CA LYS A 165 16.54 16.22 15.42
C LYS A 165 15.88 15.51 16.61
N VAL A 166 14.99 14.55 16.35
CA VAL A 166 14.14 13.91 17.38
C VAL A 166 14.80 12.67 18.00
N LEU A 167 15.73 12.01 17.30
CA LEU A 167 16.35 10.76 17.77
C LEU A 167 17.52 10.93 18.76
N THR A 168 18.06 12.14 18.83
CA THR A 168 19.13 12.45 19.77
C THR A 168 18.61 13.46 20.76
N GLY A 169 17.92 13.17 21.80
CA GLY A 169 17.54 14.12 22.85
C GLY A 169 18.71 15.03 23.34
N HIS A 170 19.77 15.17 22.57
CA HIS A 170 20.94 15.99 22.75
C HIS A 170 21.28 16.74 21.46
N GLN A 171 21.53 18.03 21.59
CA GLN A 171 21.90 18.99 20.54
C GLN A 171 23.26 18.73 19.87
N ASP A 172 23.77 17.50 19.89
CA ASP A 172 25.03 17.17 19.26
C ASP A 172 24.80 16.91 17.77
N GLU A 173 25.03 17.93 16.95
CA GLU A 173 25.13 17.85 15.49
C GLU A 173 26.33 16.99 15.03
N VAL A 174 26.36 15.72 15.40
CA VAL A 174 27.12 14.75 14.64
C VAL A 174 26.34 14.47 13.38
N LYS A 175 26.71 15.13 12.27
CA LYS A 175 26.19 14.78 10.93
C LYS A 175 26.32 13.27 10.77
N GLN A 176 25.21 12.56 10.90
CA GLN A 176 25.21 11.14 10.58
C GLN A 176 25.59 11.00 9.11
N PRO A 177 26.53 10.11 8.76
CA PRO A 177 27.05 10.01 7.39
C PRO A 177 26.02 9.44 6.39
N PHE A 178 24.79 9.18 6.83
CA PHE A 178 23.70 8.63 6.01
C PHE A 178 22.37 9.26 6.42
N ALA A 179 21.55 9.56 5.42
CA ALA A 179 20.20 10.05 5.62
C ALA A 179 19.31 8.92 6.14
N MET A 180 18.74 9.11 7.34
CA MET A 180 17.69 8.22 7.85
C MET A 180 16.41 8.48 7.08
N ARG A 181 15.79 7.41 6.57
CA ARG A 181 14.49 7.46 5.90
C ARG A 181 13.40 7.01 6.85
N SER A 182 12.25 7.67 6.78
CA SER A 182 11.05 7.33 7.55
C SER A 182 9.86 7.06 6.62
N GLY A 183 8.85 6.38 7.13
CA GLY A 183 7.64 6.09 6.38
C GLY A 183 6.89 7.35 5.97
N ALA A 184 6.67 7.53 4.66
CA ALA A 184 6.00 8.69 4.09
C ALA A 184 4.54 8.42 3.72
N ALA A 185 4.17 7.17 3.48
CA ALA A 185 2.81 6.75 3.17
C ALA A 185 2.56 5.29 3.59
N GLY A 186 1.30 4.87 3.56
CA GLY A 186 0.88 3.48 3.80
C GLY A 186 1.27 2.93 5.17
N LEU A 187 1.44 1.61 5.26
CA LEU A 187 1.87 0.93 6.50
C LEU A 187 3.27 1.37 6.95
N GLU A 188 4.15 1.76 6.02
CA GLU A 188 5.45 2.34 6.37
C GLU A 188 5.28 3.56 7.28
N ARG A 189 4.27 4.40 7.05
CA ARG A 189 3.96 5.58 7.86
C ARG A 189 3.15 5.23 9.11
N THR A 190 2.08 4.47 8.99
CA THR A 190 1.19 4.19 10.13
C THR A 190 1.88 3.34 11.21
N LEU A 191 2.86 2.52 10.83
CA LEU A 191 3.65 1.69 11.74
C LEU A 191 5.06 2.24 11.99
N GLU A 192 5.38 3.47 11.55
CA GLU A 192 6.73 4.05 11.67
C GLU A 192 7.35 3.91 13.07
N PRO A 193 6.65 4.17 14.19
CA PRO A 193 7.23 4.03 15.53
C PRO A 193 7.71 2.61 15.86
N LEU A 194 7.13 1.59 15.24
CA LEU A 194 7.48 0.18 15.41
C LEU A 194 8.52 -0.27 14.39
N LEU A 195 8.40 0.22 13.14
CA LEU A 195 9.25 -0.20 12.03
C LEU A 195 10.66 0.37 12.08
N ARG A 196 10.87 1.58 12.60
CA ARG A 196 12.19 2.25 12.61
C ARG A 196 13.29 1.47 13.31
N GLY A 197 12.94 0.45 14.13
CA GLY A 197 13.89 -0.39 14.84
C GLY A 197 14.65 0.35 15.95
N ILE A 198 15.82 -0.19 16.30
CA ILE A 198 16.67 0.29 17.41
C ILE A 198 18.03 0.83 16.95
N GLY A 199 18.26 0.84 15.65
CA GLY A 199 19.48 1.36 15.04
C GLY A 199 19.97 0.53 13.86
N PRO A 200 20.86 1.10 13.02
CA PRO A 200 21.37 0.44 11.83
C PRO A 200 22.52 -0.52 12.16
N THR A 201 22.75 -1.47 11.25
CA THR A 201 23.99 -2.22 11.13
C THR A 201 24.92 -1.49 10.16
N LEU A 202 26.11 -1.19 10.61
CA LEU A 202 27.13 -0.44 9.86
C LEU A 202 28.37 -1.32 9.66
N VAL A 203 29.07 -1.12 8.55
CA VAL A 203 30.47 -1.53 8.43
C VAL A 203 31.33 -0.28 8.48
N SER A 204 32.33 -0.29 9.32
CA SER A 204 33.21 0.87 9.56
C SER A 204 34.67 0.52 9.36
N ARG A 205 35.45 1.47 8.89
CA ARG A 205 36.91 1.38 8.74
C ARG A 205 37.57 2.62 9.30
N MET A 206 38.67 2.42 9.99
CA MET A 206 39.44 3.52 10.55
C MET A 206 40.28 4.21 9.49
N VAL A 207 40.30 5.54 9.54
CA VAL A 207 41.15 6.39 8.71
C VAL A 207 42.11 7.22 9.56
N SER A 208 43.24 7.58 8.98
CA SER A 208 44.21 8.49 9.59
C SER A 208 43.65 9.92 9.70
N GLY A 209 44.32 10.82 10.38
CA GLY A 209 43.95 12.24 10.41
C GLY A 209 43.97 12.93 9.04
N GLY A 210 44.66 12.36 8.05
CA GLY A 210 44.69 12.79 6.66
C GLY A 210 43.62 12.10 5.79
N GLY A 211 42.76 11.23 6.36
CA GLY A 211 41.76 10.50 5.63
C GLY A 211 42.25 9.21 4.95
N GLU A 212 43.49 8.81 5.13
CA GLU A 212 44.03 7.57 4.56
C GLU A 212 43.56 6.34 5.35
N ILE A 213 43.24 5.25 4.67
CA ILE A 213 42.86 3.98 5.30
C ILE A 213 44.04 3.42 6.08
N ILE A 214 43.80 3.05 7.33
CA ILE A 214 44.80 2.34 8.15
C ILE A 214 44.70 0.85 7.80
N SER A 215 45.65 0.37 6.99
CA SER A 215 45.65 -0.98 6.40
C SER A 215 45.66 -2.12 7.42
N ASP A 216 46.30 -1.89 8.58
CA ASP A 216 46.46 -2.89 9.63
C ASP A 216 45.18 -3.11 10.48
N ILE A 217 44.17 -2.25 10.29
CA ILE A 217 42.90 -2.37 11.00
C ILE A 217 41.83 -2.89 10.03
N GLN A 218 41.35 -4.11 10.28
CA GLN A 218 40.29 -4.71 9.49
C GLN A 218 38.98 -3.91 9.68
N PRO A 219 38.15 -3.82 8.62
CA PRO A 219 36.79 -3.29 8.75
C PRO A 219 36.00 -4.08 9.80
N HIS A 220 35.25 -3.40 10.63
CA HIS A 220 34.42 -4.04 11.64
C HIS A 220 32.96 -3.70 11.46
N VAL A 221 32.10 -4.66 11.79
CA VAL A 221 30.66 -4.52 11.71
C VAL A 221 30.14 -4.12 13.08
N ILE A 222 29.39 -3.01 13.11
CA ILE A 222 28.69 -2.51 14.30
C ILE A 222 27.21 -2.76 14.10
N ALA A 223 26.60 -3.55 14.98
CA ALA A 223 25.18 -3.85 14.95
C ALA A 223 24.56 -3.63 16.33
N PRO A 224 23.28 -3.27 16.44
CA PRO A 224 22.57 -3.22 17.70
C PRO A 224 22.56 -4.60 18.40
N ALA A 225 22.89 -4.63 19.68
CA ALA A 225 22.97 -5.87 20.46
C ALA A 225 21.60 -6.24 21.06
N ASN A 226 20.57 -6.40 20.23
CA ASN A 226 19.24 -6.81 20.68
C ASN A 226 18.64 -7.83 19.70
N SER A 227 18.49 -9.08 20.15
CA SER A 227 17.98 -10.19 19.36
C SER A 227 16.47 -10.12 19.02
N HIS A 228 15.74 -9.19 19.66
CA HIS A 228 14.31 -9.00 19.38
C HIS A 228 14.06 -8.14 18.13
N TYR A 229 15.08 -7.45 17.58
CA TYR A 229 14.94 -6.57 16.42
C TYR A 229 15.82 -7.04 15.24
N PRO A 230 15.39 -6.73 14.00
CA PRO A 230 14.21 -5.95 13.58
C PRO A 230 12.89 -6.72 13.75
N LEU A 231 11.79 -5.96 13.94
CA LEU A 231 10.45 -6.56 14.04
C LEU A 231 9.98 -7.12 12.70
N ARG A 232 9.05 -8.08 12.76
CA ARG A 232 8.39 -8.66 11.58
C ARG A 232 6.89 -8.38 11.65
N VAL A 233 6.36 -7.71 10.64
CA VAL A 233 4.94 -7.41 10.49
C VAL A 233 4.31 -8.46 9.58
N GLU A 234 3.49 -9.34 10.13
CA GLU A 234 2.75 -10.35 9.37
C GLU A 234 1.46 -9.72 8.87
N THR A 235 1.36 -9.56 7.53
CA THR A 235 0.16 -9.02 6.89
C THR A 235 -0.85 -10.12 6.61
N THR A 236 -2.09 -9.74 6.29
CA THR A 236 -3.14 -10.67 5.86
C THR A 236 -3.09 -10.95 4.36
N VAL A 237 -2.25 -10.22 3.63
CA VAL A 237 -2.12 -10.30 2.16
C VAL A 237 -1.52 -11.64 1.74
N ASP A 238 -2.04 -12.21 0.67
CA ASP A 238 -1.41 -13.32 -0.06
C ASP A 238 -0.53 -12.75 -1.17
N ALA A 239 0.78 -12.87 -1.03
CA ALA A 239 1.76 -12.33 -1.98
C ALA A 239 1.57 -12.89 -3.40
N ARG A 240 1.14 -14.13 -3.53
CA ARG A 240 0.87 -14.77 -4.83
C ARG A 240 -0.37 -14.17 -5.50
N LEU A 241 -1.45 -14.01 -4.74
CA LEU A 241 -2.66 -13.37 -5.25
C LEU A 241 -2.40 -11.91 -5.62
N GLN A 242 -1.67 -11.17 -4.78
CA GLN A 242 -1.32 -9.78 -5.01
C GLN A 242 -0.58 -9.62 -6.35
N ARG A 243 0.54 -10.34 -6.54
CA ARG A 243 1.34 -10.28 -7.79
C ARG A 243 0.54 -10.71 -9.02
N GLY A 244 -0.22 -11.79 -8.91
CA GLY A 244 -1.02 -12.26 -10.05
C GLY A 244 -2.13 -11.28 -10.44
N LEU A 245 -2.77 -10.61 -9.48
CA LEU A 245 -3.77 -9.60 -9.77
C LEU A 245 -3.16 -8.28 -10.25
N GLU A 246 -1.94 -7.92 -9.83
CA GLU A 246 -1.18 -6.81 -10.41
C GLU A 246 -0.93 -7.03 -11.89
N GLN A 247 -0.39 -8.20 -12.24
CA GLN A 247 -0.17 -8.59 -13.64
C GLN A 247 -1.49 -8.63 -14.43
N LEU A 248 -2.54 -9.24 -13.88
CA LEU A 248 -3.85 -9.33 -14.52
C LEU A 248 -4.45 -7.95 -14.81
N THR A 249 -4.33 -6.99 -13.88
CA THR A 249 -4.81 -5.62 -14.07
C THR A 249 -4.01 -4.87 -15.12
N GLU A 250 -2.72 -5.15 -15.24
CA GLU A 250 -1.87 -4.60 -16.30
C GLU A 250 -2.25 -5.15 -17.67
N GLU A 251 -2.36 -6.48 -17.81
CA GLU A 251 -2.82 -7.16 -19.03
C GLU A 251 -4.23 -6.78 -19.45
N ALA A 252 -5.09 -6.44 -18.49
CA ALA A 252 -6.44 -5.94 -18.74
C ALA A 252 -6.46 -4.46 -19.15
N GLY A 253 -5.33 -3.75 -19.10
CA GLY A 253 -5.21 -2.34 -19.49
C GLY A 253 -5.81 -1.35 -18.47
N LEU A 254 -5.92 -1.74 -17.18
CA LEU A 254 -6.41 -0.83 -16.14
C LEU A 254 -5.42 0.33 -15.96
N GLN A 255 -5.78 1.53 -16.41
CA GLN A 255 -4.93 2.72 -16.30
C GLN A 255 -5.08 3.40 -14.94
N GLU A 256 -6.32 3.70 -14.53
CA GLU A 256 -6.64 4.30 -13.23
C GLU A 256 -7.75 3.48 -12.55
N GLY A 257 -7.56 3.16 -11.28
CA GLY A 257 -8.57 2.43 -10.52
C GLY A 257 -8.00 1.56 -9.41
N ALA A 258 -8.81 0.64 -8.91
CA ALA A 258 -8.43 -0.26 -7.83
C ALA A 258 -9.16 -1.60 -7.91
N VAL A 259 -8.51 -2.63 -7.36
CA VAL A 259 -9.12 -3.94 -7.07
C VAL A 259 -8.87 -4.26 -5.60
N VAL A 260 -9.92 -4.58 -4.86
CA VAL A 260 -9.85 -5.01 -3.46
C VAL A 260 -10.45 -6.41 -3.35
N VAL A 261 -9.73 -7.32 -2.73
CA VAL A 261 -10.15 -8.68 -2.44
C VAL A 261 -10.12 -8.90 -0.94
N LEU A 262 -11.28 -9.12 -0.35
CA LEU A 262 -11.44 -9.45 1.07
C LEU A 262 -11.82 -10.91 1.24
N ASP A 263 -11.25 -11.54 2.27
CA ASP A 263 -11.72 -12.84 2.75
C ASP A 263 -13.10 -12.67 3.41
N VAL A 264 -14.08 -13.42 2.94
CA VAL A 264 -15.45 -13.30 3.47
C VAL A 264 -15.51 -13.69 4.95
N ALA A 265 -14.71 -14.66 5.39
CA ALA A 265 -14.81 -15.19 6.75
C ALA A 265 -14.48 -14.15 7.84
N ASN A 266 -13.60 -13.19 7.54
CA ASN A 266 -13.02 -12.31 8.58
C ASN A 266 -12.71 -10.87 8.09
N ALA A 267 -13.06 -10.52 6.86
CA ALA A 267 -12.73 -9.25 6.20
C ALA A 267 -11.22 -8.94 6.09
N ASP A 268 -10.34 -9.95 6.18
CA ASP A 268 -8.92 -9.77 5.93
C ASP A 268 -8.66 -9.40 4.47
N VAL A 269 -7.80 -8.41 4.25
CA VAL A 269 -7.36 -8.05 2.90
C VAL A 269 -6.43 -9.13 2.37
N ARG A 270 -6.86 -9.86 1.33
CA ARG A 270 -6.05 -10.86 0.64
C ARG A 270 -5.23 -10.28 -0.51
N ALA A 271 -5.78 -9.26 -1.18
CA ALA A 271 -5.06 -8.47 -2.17
C ALA A 271 -5.68 -7.07 -2.27
N MET A 272 -4.83 -6.08 -2.54
CA MET A 272 -5.25 -4.70 -2.73
C MET A 272 -4.36 -4.05 -3.78
N ILE A 273 -4.93 -3.79 -4.95
CA ILE A 273 -4.23 -3.22 -6.09
C ILE A 273 -4.71 -1.80 -6.33
N SER A 274 -3.79 -0.89 -6.53
CA SER A 274 -4.05 0.49 -6.96
C SER A 274 -3.30 0.80 -8.24
N ARG A 275 -3.94 1.50 -9.17
CA ARG A 275 -3.36 1.92 -10.45
C ARG A 275 -3.49 3.42 -10.63
N PRO A 276 -2.52 4.13 -11.27
CA PRO A 276 -1.30 3.57 -11.89
C PRO A 276 -0.33 2.99 -10.87
N PHE A 277 0.55 2.11 -11.32
CA PHE A 277 1.63 1.59 -10.50
C PHE A 277 2.66 2.68 -10.20
N TYR A 278 3.41 2.50 -9.12
CA TYR A 278 4.49 3.39 -8.73
C TYR A 278 5.74 2.59 -8.33
N GLN A 279 6.87 3.26 -8.27
CA GLN A 279 8.11 2.68 -7.81
C GLN A 279 8.45 3.27 -6.43
N PRO A 280 8.35 2.49 -5.34
CA PRO A 280 8.57 3.01 -3.98
C PRO A 280 10.00 3.50 -3.72
N GLN A 281 10.96 3.14 -4.60
CA GLN A 281 12.34 3.64 -4.58
C GLN A 281 12.49 5.04 -5.20
N HIS A 282 11.58 5.42 -6.11
CA HIS A 282 11.66 6.65 -6.93
C HIS A 282 10.27 7.31 -6.99
N VAL A 283 9.83 7.84 -5.87
CA VAL A 283 8.52 8.52 -5.78
C VAL A 283 8.70 10.00 -6.08
N ASP A 284 8.03 10.49 -7.13
CA ASP A 284 7.86 11.93 -7.34
C ASP A 284 6.63 12.41 -6.52
N PRO A 285 6.83 13.25 -5.48
CA PRO A 285 5.72 13.76 -4.68
C PRO A 285 4.69 14.59 -5.47
N LYS A 286 5.05 15.09 -6.65
CA LYS A 286 4.16 15.84 -7.53
C LYS A 286 3.20 14.95 -8.31
N GLU A 287 3.55 13.69 -8.50
CA GLU A 287 2.69 12.69 -9.11
C GLU A 287 1.83 12.02 -8.04
N SER A 288 0.54 11.87 -8.29
CA SER A 288 -0.40 11.24 -7.35
C SER A 288 -0.38 9.69 -7.39
N PHE A 289 0.60 9.08 -8.08
CA PHE A 289 0.67 7.63 -8.28
C PHE A 289 0.94 6.84 -7.00
N TRP A 290 1.57 7.47 -6.01
CA TRP A 290 1.81 6.88 -4.69
C TRP A 290 0.54 6.74 -3.83
N GLY A 291 -0.54 7.45 -4.19
CA GLY A 291 -1.80 7.40 -3.46
C GLY A 291 -2.53 6.06 -3.65
N ASN A 292 -3.04 5.51 -2.56
CA ASN A 292 -3.79 4.25 -2.60
C ASN A 292 -5.26 4.49 -2.97
N ARG A 293 -5.62 4.28 -4.23
CA ARG A 293 -7.00 4.45 -4.72
C ARG A 293 -8.00 3.50 -4.10
N ALA A 294 -7.54 2.39 -3.52
CA ALA A 294 -8.42 1.44 -2.84
C ALA A 294 -9.09 2.03 -1.59
N VAL A 295 -8.50 3.08 -1.00
CA VAL A 295 -9.02 3.78 0.18
C VAL A 295 -9.40 5.23 -0.12
N GLN A 296 -9.39 5.65 -1.38
CA GLN A 296 -9.86 6.97 -1.83
C GLN A 296 -11.30 6.91 -2.30
N GLY A 297 -12.08 7.94 -1.95
CA GLY A 297 -13.48 8.05 -2.33
C GLY A 297 -13.66 8.34 -3.82
N ALA A 298 -14.52 7.57 -4.48
CA ALA A 298 -14.93 7.78 -5.86
C ALA A 298 -16.45 7.71 -5.97
N VAL A 299 -17.02 8.37 -7.00
CA VAL A 299 -18.46 8.37 -7.24
C VAL A 299 -18.90 6.95 -7.60
N PRO A 300 -19.83 6.32 -6.81
CA PRO A 300 -20.12 4.89 -6.92
C PRO A 300 -21.10 4.54 -8.04
N GLY A 301 -21.90 5.49 -8.48
CA GLY A 301 -23.00 5.19 -9.38
C GLY A 301 -23.93 4.12 -8.83
N SER A 302 -24.42 3.27 -9.71
CA SER A 302 -25.48 2.29 -9.38
C SER A 302 -25.12 1.23 -8.35
N ILE A 303 -23.89 1.11 -7.86
CA ILE A 303 -23.61 0.25 -6.71
C ILE A 303 -24.25 0.81 -5.44
N PHE A 304 -24.44 2.13 -5.34
CA PHE A 304 -25.15 2.78 -4.23
C PHE A 304 -26.65 2.41 -4.15
N LYS A 305 -27.24 1.88 -5.22
CA LYS A 305 -28.61 1.34 -5.20
C LYS A 305 -28.77 0.18 -4.20
N ILE A 306 -27.70 -0.46 -3.77
CA ILE A 306 -27.74 -1.42 -2.65
C ILE A 306 -28.20 -0.71 -1.37
N VAL A 307 -27.66 0.48 -1.09
CA VAL A 307 -28.08 1.30 0.06
C VAL A 307 -29.53 1.73 -0.05
N THR A 308 -29.93 2.21 -1.22
CA THR A 308 -31.31 2.66 -1.44
C THR A 308 -32.31 1.51 -1.35
N ALA A 309 -31.95 0.33 -1.87
CA ALA A 309 -32.77 -0.88 -1.75
C ALA A 309 -32.85 -1.35 -0.28
N ALA A 310 -31.73 -1.34 0.44
CA ALA A 310 -31.70 -1.63 1.88
C ALA A 310 -32.64 -0.69 2.65
N ALA A 311 -32.51 0.63 2.42
CA ALA A 311 -33.39 1.62 3.05
C ALA A 311 -34.86 1.37 2.72
N ALA A 312 -35.19 1.08 1.46
CA ALA A 312 -36.56 0.80 1.07
C ALA A 312 -37.16 -0.43 1.78
N LEU A 313 -36.35 -1.46 2.00
CA LEU A 313 -36.73 -2.67 2.74
C LEU A 313 -36.86 -2.40 4.26
N GLU A 314 -35.88 -1.74 4.87
CA GLU A 314 -35.83 -1.46 6.30
C GLU A 314 -36.95 -0.51 6.77
N TYR A 315 -37.28 0.48 5.95
CA TYR A 315 -38.30 1.46 6.26
C TYR A 315 -39.67 1.16 5.59
N HIS A 316 -39.84 0.00 4.95
CA HIS A 316 -41.06 -0.42 4.26
C HIS A 316 -41.57 0.62 3.27
N ALA A 317 -40.65 1.31 2.57
CA ALA A 317 -41.00 2.40 1.66
C ALA A 317 -41.66 1.93 0.37
N VAL A 318 -41.60 0.64 0.03
CA VAL A 318 -42.16 0.01 -1.15
C VAL A 318 -42.88 -1.28 -0.74
N SER A 319 -44.11 -1.45 -1.17
CA SER A 319 -44.89 -2.66 -0.91
C SER A 319 -44.34 -3.86 -1.70
N GLN A 320 -44.52 -5.05 -1.15
CA GLN A 320 -44.10 -6.27 -1.84
C GLN A 320 -44.92 -6.45 -3.15
N GLY A 321 -44.22 -6.62 -4.27
CA GLY A 321 -44.84 -6.78 -5.58
C GLY A 321 -45.32 -5.49 -6.24
N GLU A 322 -45.12 -4.33 -5.60
CA GLU A 322 -45.43 -3.04 -6.19
C GLU A 322 -44.61 -2.79 -7.46
N GLU A 323 -45.29 -2.39 -8.55
CA GLU A 323 -44.70 -2.13 -9.86
C GLU A 323 -44.54 -0.64 -10.13
N PHE A 324 -43.46 -0.31 -10.82
CA PHE A 324 -43.08 1.02 -11.29
C PHE A 324 -42.97 0.98 -12.82
N TYR A 325 -43.43 2.01 -13.49
CA TYR A 325 -43.30 2.13 -14.95
C TYR A 325 -42.04 2.91 -15.32
N CYS A 326 -41.19 2.33 -16.15
CA CYS A 326 -40.02 2.96 -16.73
C CYS A 326 -40.18 3.18 -18.23
N GLY A 327 -40.41 4.42 -18.64
CA GLY A 327 -40.52 4.83 -20.05
C GLY A 327 -39.22 5.33 -20.67
N GLY A 328 -38.09 5.23 -19.98
CA GLY A 328 -36.78 5.74 -20.44
C GLY A 328 -36.43 7.11 -19.85
N GLU A 329 -37.35 8.06 -19.89
CA GLU A 329 -37.17 9.39 -19.30
C GLU A 329 -37.97 9.54 -18.01
N TYR A 330 -37.38 10.24 -17.01
CA TYR A 330 -38.11 10.55 -15.77
C TYR A 330 -38.93 11.84 -15.86
N GLY A 331 -38.58 12.72 -16.82
CA GLY A 331 -39.24 14.00 -17.04
C GLY A 331 -38.95 15.07 -15.97
N ARG A 332 -38.11 14.80 -14.98
CA ARG A 332 -37.70 15.72 -13.90
C ARG A 332 -36.21 15.58 -13.58
N TYR A 333 -35.61 16.66 -13.09
CA TYR A 333 -34.20 16.70 -12.58
C TYR A 333 -33.15 16.25 -13.60
N GLY A 334 -33.45 16.25 -14.91
CA GLY A 334 -32.54 15.79 -15.96
C GLY A 334 -32.21 14.29 -15.85
N LEU A 335 -33.02 13.52 -15.14
CA LEU A 335 -32.80 12.08 -14.94
C LEU A 335 -33.42 11.26 -16.08
N SER A 336 -32.61 10.38 -16.65
CA SER A 336 -33.04 9.35 -17.60
C SER A 336 -32.57 7.97 -17.18
N CYS A 337 -33.20 6.95 -17.70
CA CYS A 337 -32.71 5.59 -17.60
C CYS A 337 -31.65 5.33 -18.67
N TRP A 338 -30.75 4.37 -18.42
CA TRP A 338 -29.74 3.97 -19.39
C TRP A 338 -30.34 3.25 -20.61
N LYS A 339 -31.56 2.67 -20.48
CA LYS A 339 -32.30 2.04 -21.55
C LYS A 339 -33.22 3.06 -22.21
N GLU A 340 -32.92 3.44 -23.43
CA GLU A 340 -33.53 4.56 -24.16
C GLU A 340 -35.07 4.50 -24.22
N HIS A 341 -35.63 3.33 -24.52
CA HIS A 341 -37.08 3.13 -24.58
C HIS A 341 -37.70 2.62 -23.26
N GLY A 342 -36.89 2.66 -22.16
CA GLY A 342 -37.31 2.20 -20.85
C GLY A 342 -37.39 0.68 -20.69
N HIS A 343 -37.81 0.25 -19.51
CA HIS A 343 -37.88 -1.16 -19.13
C HIS A 343 -39.34 -1.68 -19.07
N GLY A 344 -40.32 -0.78 -19.18
CA GLY A 344 -41.72 -1.12 -18.90
C GLY A 344 -42.00 -1.21 -17.40
N ASN A 345 -42.92 -2.07 -17.02
CA ASN A 345 -43.26 -2.32 -15.61
C ASN A 345 -42.21 -3.20 -14.94
N LEU A 346 -41.72 -2.76 -13.82
CA LEU A 346 -40.75 -3.46 -12.99
C LEU A 346 -41.08 -3.30 -11.50
N ASN A 347 -41.00 -4.37 -10.73
CA ASN A 347 -40.95 -4.25 -9.28
C ASN A 347 -39.52 -3.84 -8.81
N LEU A 348 -39.34 -3.57 -7.50
CA LEU A 348 -38.07 -3.10 -6.97
C LEU A 348 -36.94 -4.11 -7.21
N GLU A 349 -37.20 -5.41 -7.07
CA GLU A 349 -36.21 -6.48 -7.34
C GLU A 349 -35.76 -6.49 -8.80
N GLN A 350 -36.70 -6.43 -9.74
CA GLN A 350 -36.41 -6.36 -11.18
C GLN A 350 -35.67 -5.05 -11.52
N GLY A 351 -36.11 -3.93 -10.93
CA GLY A 351 -35.42 -2.64 -11.05
C GLY A 351 -34.00 -2.66 -10.53
N PHE A 352 -33.71 -3.43 -9.46
CA PHE A 352 -32.37 -3.67 -8.96
C PHE A 352 -31.52 -4.49 -9.94
N ALA A 353 -32.10 -5.59 -10.47
CA ALA A 353 -31.40 -6.47 -11.40
C ALA A 353 -31.04 -5.75 -12.71
N GLU A 354 -31.97 -5.00 -13.27
CA GLU A 354 -31.82 -4.18 -14.50
C GLU A 354 -31.14 -2.82 -14.21
N SER A 355 -30.82 -2.52 -12.95
CA SER A 355 -30.24 -1.23 -12.54
C SER A 355 -31.05 -0.01 -13.02
N CYS A 356 -32.37 -0.10 -13.01
CA CYS A 356 -33.27 0.93 -13.53
C CYS A 356 -33.23 2.22 -12.69
N ASN A 357 -32.88 3.35 -13.31
CA ASN A 357 -32.77 4.63 -12.60
C ASN A 357 -34.14 5.15 -12.15
N ILE A 358 -35.21 4.89 -12.94
CA ILE A 358 -36.55 5.40 -12.66
C ILE A 358 -37.19 4.69 -11.48
N VAL A 359 -37.07 3.34 -11.39
CA VAL A 359 -37.52 2.60 -10.20
C VAL A 359 -36.85 3.13 -8.93
N PHE A 360 -35.56 3.40 -8.98
CA PHE A 360 -34.82 3.92 -7.83
C PHE A 360 -35.12 5.40 -7.54
N ALA A 361 -35.44 6.21 -8.54
CA ALA A 361 -35.92 7.57 -8.35
C ALA A 361 -37.28 7.59 -7.61
N GLU A 362 -38.22 6.76 -8.04
CA GLU A 362 -39.54 6.64 -7.39
C GLU A 362 -39.42 6.07 -5.97
N THR A 363 -38.54 5.10 -5.75
CA THR A 363 -38.23 4.58 -4.42
C THR A 363 -37.65 5.68 -3.52
N ALA A 364 -36.69 6.48 -4.01
CA ALA A 364 -36.05 7.56 -3.26
C ALA A 364 -37.03 8.67 -2.84
N ARG A 365 -38.08 8.93 -3.62
CA ARG A 365 -39.10 9.91 -3.23
C ARG A 365 -39.82 9.55 -1.94
N ARG A 366 -39.91 8.28 -1.62
CA ARG A 366 -40.58 7.73 -0.42
C ARG A 366 -39.63 7.63 0.79
N LEU A 367 -38.36 7.93 0.61
CA LEU A 367 -37.34 7.93 1.65
C LEU A 367 -36.95 9.35 1.99
N SER A 368 -36.56 9.60 3.24
CA SER A 368 -35.88 10.82 3.62
C SER A 368 -34.36 10.72 3.31
N MET A 369 -33.69 11.86 3.21
CA MET A 369 -32.22 11.89 3.08
C MET A 369 -31.55 11.24 4.30
N GLU A 370 -32.06 11.50 5.49
CA GLU A 370 -31.58 10.91 6.75
C GLU A 370 -31.69 9.36 6.75
N GLN A 371 -32.78 8.81 6.21
CA GLN A 371 -32.92 7.36 6.07
C GLN A 371 -31.86 6.76 5.15
N LEU A 372 -31.49 7.47 4.07
CA LEU A 372 -30.40 7.05 3.18
C LEU A 372 -29.04 7.14 3.89
N GLU A 373 -28.76 8.23 4.61
CA GLU A 373 -27.52 8.44 5.37
C GLU A 373 -27.37 7.40 6.48
N ASN A 374 -28.40 7.19 7.29
CA ASN A 374 -28.39 6.18 8.35
C ASN A 374 -28.21 4.76 7.79
N THR A 375 -28.82 4.44 6.66
CA THR A 375 -28.65 3.12 6.03
C THR A 375 -27.24 2.95 5.47
N ALA A 376 -26.67 3.99 4.87
CA ALA A 376 -25.29 3.98 4.39
C ALA A 376 -24.32 3.73 5.55
N ASP A 377 -24.46 4.43 6.68
CA ASP A 377 -23.63 4.25 7.87
C ASP A 377 -23.78 2.84 8.48
N ARG A 378 -25.01 2.31 8.57
CA ARG A 378 -25.31 0.93 9.01
C ARG A 378 -24.66 -0.13 8.11
N LEU A 379 -24.40 0.19 6.85
CA LEU A 379 -23.71 -0.67 5.87
C LEU A 379 -22.20 -0.41 5.81
N GLY A 380 -21.64 0.44 6.68
CA GLY A 380 -20.22 0.74 6.71
C GLY A 380 -19.75 1.74 5.66
N LEU A 381 -20.66 2.56 5.12
CA LEU A 381 -20.31 3.64 4.19
C LEU A 381 -20.31 4.99 4.91
N ALA A 382 -19.73 6.01 4.29
CA ALA A 382 -19.60 7.38 4.81
C ALA A 382 -18.87 7.49 6.17
N ARG A 383 -18.00 6.52 6.48
CA ARG A 383 -17.08 6.50 7.62
C ARG A 383 -15.90 5.56 7.35
N PRO A 384 -14.75 5.73 8.02
CA PRO A 384 -13.68 4.76 7.94
C PRO A 384 -14.16 3.40 8.46
N VAL A 385 -13.81 2.33 7.77
CA VAL A 385 -14.17 0.96 8.18
C VAL A 385 -12.94 0.11 8.50
N GLY A 386 -11.76 0.54 8.07
CA GLY A 386 -10.51 -0.18 8.28
C GLY A 386 -10.20 -0.41 9.76
N TRP A 387 -9.45 -1.44 10.03
CA TRP A 387 -9.04 -1.82 11.38
C TRP A 387 -8.32 -0.67 12.10
N GLU A 388 -8.78 -0.35 13.30
CA GLU A 388 -8.19 0.65 14.19
C GLU A 388 -8.06 0.08 15.61
N GLY A 389 -6.88 0.27 16.22
CA GLY A 389 -6.64 -0.08 17.63
C GLY A 389 -6.22 1.15 18.43
N LYS A 390 -6.73 1.29 19.67
CA LYS A 390 -6.42 2.40 20.56
C LYS A 390 -5.43 1.98 21.64
N HIS A 391 -4.50 2.89 21.99
CA HIS A 391 -3.50 2.71 23.04
C HIS A 391 -2.65 1.43 22.89
N LEU A 392 -2.27 1.08 21.65
CA LEU A 392 -1.46 -0.09 21.35
C LEU A 392 0.01 0.29 21.17
N ALA A 393 0.89 -0.45 21.81
CA ALA A 393 2.36 -0.31 21.70
C ALA A 393 2.84 1.16 21.87
N GLY A 394 2.22 1.91 22.79
CA GLY A 394 2.56 3.31 23.06
C GLY A 394 1.99 4.33 22.06
N MET A 395 1.25 3.88 21.05
CA MET A 395 0.57 4.75 20.09
C MET A 395 -0.87 5.03 20.53
N PRO A 396 -1.32 6.30 20.54
CA PRO A 396 -2.71 6.63 20.89
C PRO A 396 -3.72 5.93 19.99
N VAL A 397 -3.44 5.90 18.68
CA VAL A 397 -4.24 5.20 17.66
C VAL A 397 -3.30 4.56 16.65
N LEU A 398 -3.53 3.29 16.37
CA LEU A 398 -2.89 2.56 15.29
C LEU A 398 -3.93 2.21 14.24
N ARG A 399 -3.68 2.58 12.98
CA ARG A 399 -4.54 2.29 11.82
C ARG A 399 -3.81 1.48 10.79
N HIS A 400 -4.53 0.57 10.14
CA HIS A 400 -3.96 -0.22 9.04
C HIS A 400 -3.95 0.55 7.71
N PHE A 401 -4.90 1.47 7.52
CA PHE A 401 -5.01 2.24 6.28
C PHE A 401 -4.64 3.70 6.52
N ASP A 402 -3.64 4.11 5.76
CA ASP A 402 -3.17 5.48 5.76
C ASP A 402 -4.11 6.36 4.93
N HIS A 403 -4.57 7.49 5.49
CA HIS A 403 -5.50 8.41 4.81
C HIS A 403 -6.74 7.71 4.22
N GLU A 404 -7.34 6.77 4.97
CA GLU A 404 -8.62 6.21 4.56
C GLU A 404 -9.68 7.31 4.49
N ASP A 405 -10.24 7.52 3.29
CA ASP A 405 -11.34 8.47 3.11
C ASP A 405 -12.60 7.96 3.80
N HIS A 406 -13.31 8.89 4.44
CA HIS A 406 -14.59 8.58 5.09
C HIS A 406 -15.65 8.15 4.06
N GLY A 407 -15.53 8.58 2.78
CA GLY A 407 -16.66 8.59 1.87
C GLY A 407 -17.70 9.62 2.33
N ARG A 408 -18.83 9.70 1.65
CA ARG A 408 -19.97 10.56 2.06
C ARG A 408 -21.21 10.22 1.25
N VAL A 409 -22.38 10.56 1.77
CA VAL A 409 -23.67 10.43 1.08
C VAL A 409 -24.06 11.74 0.41
N ARG A 410 -23.87 12.89 1.10
CA ARG A 410 -24.08 14.24 0.55
C ARG A 410 -23.07 15.23 1.14
N THR A 411 -22.96 16.39 0.52
CA THR A 411 -22.23 17.54 1.09
C THR A 411 -23.13 18.33 2.04
N GLU A 412 -22.53 19.01 3.02
CA GLU A 412 -23.25 19.84 3.99
C GLU A 412 -24.01 20.99 3.33
N THR A 413 -23.58 21.44 2.17
CA THR A 413 -24.24 22.52 1.40
C THR A 413 -25.55 22.10 0.74
N VAL A 414 -25.82 20.80 0.63
CA VAL A 414 -27.04 20.27 0.02
C VAL A 414 -28.13 20.12 1.09
N SER A 415 -29.25 20.83 0.89
CA SER A 415 -30.40 20.71 1.79
C SER A 415 -30.97 19.29 1.80
N ALA A 416 -31.29 18.77 2.98
CA ALA A 416 -31.97 17.47 3.12
C ALA A 416 -33.36 17.44 2.45
N GLY A 417 -33.97 18.62 2.23
CA GLY A 417 -35.26 18.79 1.55
C GLY A 417 -35.17 18.89 0.02
N ASP A 418 -33.95 18.94 -0.55
CA ASP A 418 -33.77 18.97 -2.02
C ASP A 418 -34.10 17.60 -2.63
N GLU A 419 -35.30 17.48 -3.23
CA GLU A 419 -35.78 16.23 -3.81
C GLU A 419 -34.92 15.79 -4.99
N GLY A 420 -34.47 16.72 -5.84
CA GLY A 420 -33.60 16.40 -6.97
C GLY A 420 -32.25 15.87 -6.54
N ALA A 421 -31.63 16.50 -5.54
CA ALA A 421 -30.40 16.03 -4.93
C ALA A 421 -30.56 14.64 -4.31
N LYS A 422 -31.63 14.41 -3.55
CA LYS A 422 -31.94 13.11 -2.94
C LYS A 422 -32.08 12.00 -3.97
N ILE A 423 -32.78 12.25 -5.08
CA ILE A 423 -32.94 11.27 -6.16
C ILE A 423 -31.59 10.96 -6.82
N GLN A 424 -30.76 11.96 -7.10
CA GLN A 424 -29.43 11.76 -7.66
C GLN A 424 -28.51 11.00 -6.69
N THR A 425 -28.58 11.33 -5.40
CA THR A 425 -27.88 10.59 -4.32
C THR A 425 -28.29 9.12 -4.30
N ALA A 426 -29.58 8.83 -4.36
CA ALA A 426 -30.12 7.46 -4.28
C ALA A 426 -29.67 6.54 -5.43
N ILE A 427 -29.27 7.10 -6.56
CA ILE A 427 -28.68 6.35 -7.68
C ILE A 427 -27.13 6.41 -7.68
N GLY A 428 -26.52 7.01 -6.64
CA GLY A 428 -25.08 7.07 -6.45
C GLY A 428 -24.34 8.09 -7.30
N GLN A 429 -25.04 9.17 -7.69
CA GLN A 429 -24.46 10.29 -8.44
C GLN A 429 -24.18 11.50 -7.54
N ARG A 430 -23.73 12.60 -8.13
CA ARG A 430 -23.42 13.88 -7.46
C ARG A 430 -22.34 13.73 -6.38
N ASP A 431 -22.74 13.94 -5.12
CA ASP A 431 -21.86 14.13 -3.98
C ASP A 431 -21.48 12.81 -3.28
N VAL A 432 -22.10 11.71 -3.67
CA VAL A 432 -21.81 10.40 -3.07
C VAL A 432 -20.38 9.96 -3.39
N LEU A 433 -19.63 9.61 -2.35
CA LEU A 433 -18.29 9.03 -2.47
C LEU A 433 -18.22 7.74 -1.65
N VAL A 434 -17.68 6.70 -2.26
CA VAL A 434 -17.43 5.39 -1.64
C VAL A 434 -16.02 4.94 -2.01
N THR A 435 -15.27 4.38 -1.07
CA THR A 435 -13.96 3.80 -1.37
C THR A 435 -14.12 2.37 -1.87
N PRO A 436 -13.19 1.84 -2.71
CA PRO A 436 -13.21 0.42 -3.08
C PRO A 436 -13.15 -0.53 -1.88
N LEU A 437 -12.45 -0.15 -0.81
CA LEU A 437 -12.43 -0.92 0.44
C LEU A 437 -13.81 -0.98 1.09
N GLN A 438 -14.51 0.16 1.21
CA GLN A 438 -15.88 0.21 1.70
C GLN A 438 -16.82 -0.62 0.82
N ALA A 439 -16.66 -0.54 -0.51
CA ALA A 439 -17.47 -1.26 -1.48
C ALA A 439 -17.27 -2.80 -1.39
N ALA A 440 -16.05 -3.28 -1.17
CA ALA A 440 -15.79 -4.69 -0.90
C ALA A 440 -16.34 -5.12 0.46
N ASN A 441 -16.17 -4.29 1.50
CA ASN A 441 -16.65 -4.58 2.84
C ASN A 441 -18.19 -4.55 2.94
N LEU A 442 -18.87 -3.76 2.12
CA LEU A 442 -20.32 -3.80 1.98
C LEU A 442 -20.82 -5.22 1.61
N ILE A 443 -20.08 -5.92 0.73
CA ILE A 443 -20.41 -7.30 0.37
C ILE A 443 -20.19 -8.24 1.56
N VAL A 444 -19.09 -8.11 2.30
CA VAL A 444 -18.84 -8.86 3.54
C VAL A 444 -19.95 -8.58 4.55
N THR A 445 -20.35 -7.32 4.72
CA THR A 445 -21.43 -6.90 5.62
C THR A 445 -22.75 -7.62 5.28
N LEU A 446 -23.12 -7.70 3.99
CA LEU A 446 -24.33 -8.43 3.58
C LEU A 446 -24.23 -9.94 3.87
N LEU A 447 -23.04 -10.54 3.64
CA LEU A 447 -22.77 -11.96 3.92
C LEU A 447 -22.70 -12.28 5.42
N HIS A 448 -22.48 -11.26 6.25
CA HIS A 448 -22.48 -11.34 7.71
C HIS A 448 -23.77 -10.78 8.34
N ASP A 449 -24.92 -11.01 7.69
CA ASP A 449 -26.23 -10.67 8.22
C ASP A 449 -26.40 -9.17 8.57
N GLY A 450 -25.70 -8.29 7.88
CA GLY A 450 -25.70 -6.85 8.11
C GLY A 450 -24.69 -6.36 9.14
N LYS A 451 -23.82 -7.22 9.66
CA LYS A 451 -22.80 -6.88 10.62
C LYS A 451 -21.53 -6.38 9.92
N VAL A 452 -21.12 -5.14 10.20
CA VAL A 452 -19.94 -4.54 9.58
C VAL A 452 -18.68 -5.00 10.29
N SER A 453 -17.83 -5.76 9.62
CA SER A 453 -16.49 -6.11 10.11
C SER A 453 -15.49 -5.01 9.77
N ALA A 454 -14.41 -4.89 10.54
CA ALA A 454 -13.29 -3.99 10.25
C ALA A 454 -12.24 -4.70 9.37
N PRO A 455 -12.11 -4.33 8.08
CA PRO A 455 -11.08 -4.92 7.22
C PRO A 455 -9.69 -4.78 7.81
N ARG A 456 -8.95 -5.89 7.85
CA ARG A 456 -7.65 -5.99 8.49
C ARG A 456 -6.56 -6.21 7.45
N LEU A 457 -5.44 -5.48 7.56
CA LEU A 457 -4.28 -5.59 6.67
C LEU A 457 -3.05 -6.18 7.37
N VAL A 458 -2.97 -6.06 8.70
CA VAL A 458 -1.92 -6.63 9.54
C VAL A 458 -2.56 -7.58 10.55
N GLU A 459 -2.03 -8.79 10.66
CA GLU A 459 -2.50 -9.79 11.61
C GLU A 459 -1.79 -9.67 12.95
N ARG A 460 -0.46 -9.61 12.91
CA ARG A 460 0.37 -9.50 14.12
C ARG A 460 1.76 -8.92 13.82
N ILE A 461 2.44 -8.53 14.89
CA ILE A 461 3.86 -8.12 14.84
C ILE A 461 4.65 -9.07 15.73
N ARG A 462 5.76 -9.60 15.20
CA ARG A 462 6.66 -10.49 15.91
C ARG A 462 8.02 -9.83 16.16
N TYR A 463 8.65 -10.30 17.22
CA TYR A 463 10.08 -10.11 17.41
C TYR A 463 10.89 -10.94 16.40
N ALA A 464 12.15 -10.59 16.20
CA ALA A 464 13.06 -11.31 15.30
C ALA A 464 13.28 -12.78 15.72
N ASP A 465 13.21 -13.09 17.03
CA ASP A 465 13.29 -14.44 17.58
C ASP A 465 12.00 -15.28 17.41
N GLY A 466 10.94 -14.68 16.81
CA GLY A 466 9.66 -15.35 16.55
C GLY A 466 8.61 -15.16 17.64
N GLY A 467 8.93 -14.56 18.78
CA GLY A 467 7.95 -14.23 19.81
C GLY A 467 6.93 -13.21 19.32
N THR A 468 5.68 -13.29 19.78
CA THR A 468 4.64 -12.31 19.44
C THR A 468 4.84 -11.05 20.26
N MET A 469 4.97 -9.91 19.59
CA MET A 469 5.02 -8.59 20.22
C MET A 469 3.62 -7.97 20.37
N LEU A 470 2.80 -8.05 19.32
CA LEU A 470 1.48 -7.45 19.28
C LEU A 470 0.57 -8.25 18.34
N GLU A 471 -0.65 -8.51 18.76
CA GLU A 471 -1.70 -9.08 17.92
C GLU A 471 -2.74 -8.02 17.57
N MET A 472 -3.28 -8.10 16.36
CA MET A 472 -4.39 -7.29 15.87
C MET A 472 -5.62 -8.19 15.76
N PRO A 473 -6.43 -8.32 16.82
CA PRO A 473 -7.59 -9.21 16.81
C PRO A 473 -8.64 -8.72 15.82
N LEU A 474 -9.43 -9.65 15.30
CA LEU A 474 -10.61 -9.32 14.51
C LEU A 474 -11.61 -8.55 15.38
N HIS A 475 -12.20 -7.52 14.84
CA HIS A 475 -13.29 -6.80 15.50
C HIS A 475 -14.27 -6.21 14.48
N ASP A 476 -15.43 -5.85 14.98
CA ASP A 476 -16.44 -5.18 14.17
C ASP A 476 -16.19 -3.68 14.08
N SER A 477 -16.79 -3.07 13.08
CA SER A 477 -16.90 -1.62 12.92
C SER A 477 -18.38 -1.23 13.01
N PRO A 478 -18.98 -1.18 14.23
CA PRO A 478 -20.41 -0.92 14.38
C PRO A 478 -20.76 0.53 14.04
N SER A 479 -21.97 0.72 13.50
CA SER A 479 -22.59 2.03 13.34
C SER A 479 -23.35 2.43 14.60
N ALA A 480 -23.35 3.73 14.92
CA ALA A 480 -24.21 4.28 15.96
C ALA A 480 -25.70 4.15 15.61
N ALA A 481 -26.06 4.09 14.31
CA ALA A 481 -27.41 3.86 13.84
C ALA A 481 -27.85 2.36 13.87
N GLY A 482 -26.97 1.47 14.37
CA GLY A 482 -27.23 0.03 14.43
C GLY A 482 -26.80 -0.72 13.18
N GLN A 483 -27.43 -1.85 12.91
CA GLN A 483 -27.22 -2.67 11.71
C GLN A 483 -28.52 -2.90 10.93
N ILE A 484 -28.43 -3.28 9.66
CA ILE A 484 -29.60 -3.71 8.88
C ILE A 484 -30.08 -5.09 9.34
N ALA A 485 -31.35 -5.39 9.10
CA ALA A 485 -31.90 -6.70 9.43
C ALA A 485 -31.27 -7.83 8.58
N PRO A 486 -31.00 -9.02 9.13
CA PRO A 486 -30.52 -10.18 8.37
C PRO A 486 -31.39 -10.51 7.15
N ALA A 487 -32.71 -10.39 7.28
CA ALA A 487 -33.65 -10.61 6.19
C ALA A 487 -33.44 -9.63 5.01
N THR A 488 -33.09 -8.38 5.30
CA THR A 488 -32.73 -7.37 4.29
C THR A 488 -31.43 -7.75 3.58
N ALA A 489 -30.41 -8.16 4.33
CA ALA A 489 -29.13 -8.60 3.77
C ALA A 489 -29.31 -9.81 2.84
N HIS A 490 -30.00 -10.86 3.28
CA HIS A 490 -30.29 -12.07 2.47
C HIS A 490 -31.06 -11.73 1.19
N LYS A 491 -32.02 -10.82 1.28
CA LYS A 491 -32.82 -10.40 0.13
C LYS A 491 -31.95 -9.67 -0.90
N LEU A 492 -31.06 -8.79 -0.45
CA LEU A 492 -30.11 -8.10 -1.33
C LEU A 492 -29.12 -9.06 -2.00
N LEU A 493 -28.59 -10.06 -1.28
CA LEU A 493 -27.74 -11.11 -1.86
C LEU A 493 -28.47 -11.91 -2.93
N SER A 494 -29.75 -12.26 -2.70
CA SER A 494 -30.61 -12.90 -3.71
C SER A 494 -30.76 -12.02 -4.95
N TRP A 495 -31.00 -10.71 -4.77
CA TRP A 495 -31.11 -9.78 -5.88
C TRP A 495 -29.80 -9.59 -6.64
N MET A 496 -28.65 -9.63 -5.95
CA MET A 496 -27.32 -9.60 -6.57
C MET A 496 -27.07 -10.84 -7.44
N ASN A 497 -27.57 -12.02 -7.05
CA ASN A 497 -27.56 -13.21 -7.90
C ASN A 497 -28.43 -12.98 -9.16
N LYS A 498 -29.60 -12.36 -9.01
CA LYS A 498 -30.48 -12.03 -10.13
C LYS A 498 -29.85 -11.04 -11.12
N VAL A 499 -29.02 -10.08 -10.66
CA VAL A 499 -28.21 -9.20 -11.53
C VAL A 499 -27.38 -10.00 -12.52
N VAL A 500 -26.76 -11.09 -12.07
CA VAL A 500 -25.92 -11.95 -12.91
C VAL A 500 -26.78 -12.90 -13.77
N ARG A 501 -27.86 -13.41 -13.24
CA ARG A 501 -28.72 -14.34 -13.97
C ARG A 501 -29.56 -13.67 -15.07
N GLU A 502 -30.10 -12.49 -14.80
CA GLU A 502 -31.15 -11.88 -15.65
C GLU A 502 -30.85 -10.41 -16.00
N GLY A 503 -30.00 -9.73 -15.23
CA GLY A 503 -29.78 -8.28 -15.28
C GLY A 503 -28.51 -7.85 -15.98
N THR A 504 -27.93 -6.75 -15.50
CA THR A 504 -26.75 -6.08 -16.08
C THR A 504 -25.45 -6.88 -15.98
N GLY A 505 -25.42 -7.95 -15.19
CA GLY A 505 -24.26 -8.81 -14.96
C GLY A 505 -24.25 -10.11 -15.78
N LYS A 506 -25.12 -10.28 -16.77
CA LYS A 506 -25.27 -11.55 -17.54
C LYS A 506 -23.98 -12.12 -18.13
N SER A 507 -23.01 -11.29 -18.48
CA SER A 507 -21.71 -11.73 -18.99
C SER A 507 -20.89 -12.55 -17.99
N LEU A 508 -21.23 -12.49 -16.69
CA LEU A 508 -20.59 -13.23 -15.62
C LEU A 508 -21.10 -14.66 -15.44
N GLN A 509 -22.17 -15.07 -16.13
CA GLN A 509 -22.67 -16.45 -16.10
C GLN A 509 -21.64 -17.46 -16.59
N HIS A 510 -20.64 -17.00 -17.33
CA HIS A 510 -19.54 -17.84 -17.86
C HIS A 510 -18.27 -17.77 -17.02
N ALA A 511 -18.31 -17.21 -15.81
CA ALA A 511 -17.19 -17.25 -14.86
C ALA A 511 -17.01 -18.68 -14.33
N GLN A 512 -15.78 -19.01 -13.90
CA GLN A 512 -15.46 -20.35 -13.36
C GLN A 512 -16.26 -20.67 -12.08
N TRP A 513 -16.52 -19.65 -11.25
CA TRP A 513 -17.44 -19.75 -10.12
C TRP A 513 -18.79 -19.13 -10.45
N HIS A 514 -19.85 -19.65 -9.85
CA HIS A 514 -21.09 -18.89 -9.79
C HIS A 514 -20.86 -17.66 -8.90
N VAL A 515 -21.11 -16.50 -9.44
CA VAL A 515 -20.87 -15.22 -8.75
C VAL A 515 -22.14 -14.38 -8.66
N ALA A 516 -22.21 -13.55 -7.64
CA ALA A 516 -23.26 -12.56 -7.49
C ALA A 516 -22.63 -11.17 -7.32
N GLY A 517 -23.33 -10.13 -7.78
CA GLY A 517 -22.78 -8.80 -7.67
C GLY A 517 -23.69 -7.69 -8.21
N LYS A 518 -23.15 -6.48 -8.24
CA LYS A 518 -23.83 -5.29 -8.75
C LYS A 518 -22.86 -4.45 -9.57
N SER A 519 -23.29 -4.07 -10.77
CA SER A 519 -22.60 -3.11 -11.63
C SER A 519 -22.90 -1.67 -11.23
N GLY A 520 -21.98 -0.77 -11.50
CA GLY A 520 -22.16 0.67 -11.34
C GLY A 520 -21.47 1.46 -12.45
N THR A 521 -22.12 2.54 -12.88
CA THR A 521 -21.54 3.55 -13.76
C THR A 521 -21.87 4.91 -13.18
N ALA A 522 -20.84 5.74 -12.97
CA ALA A 522 -20.99 7.10 -12.49
C ALA A 522 -20.41 8.07 -13.52
N GLN A 523 -21.16 9.07 -13.86
CA GLN A 523 -20.72 10.16 -14.72
C GLN A 523 -19.86 11.12 -13.89
N VAL A 524 -18.69 11.43 -14.40
CA VAL A 524 -17.73 12.36 -13.78
C VAL A 524 -17.20 13.36 -14.80
N GLN A 525 -16.61 14.43 -14.32
CA GLN A 525 -15.95 15.41 -15.16
C GLN A 525 -14.51 15.61 -14.69
N LYS A 526 -13.54 15.47 -15.60
CA LYS A 526 -12.12 15.69 -15.33
C LYS A 526 -11.57 16.62 -16.42
N HIS A 527 -10.98 17.75 -16.02
CA HIS A 527 -10.44 18.78 -16.96
C HIS A 527 -11.43 19.25 -18.03
N GLY A 528 -12.73 19.27 -17.72
CA GLY A 528 -13.80 19.65 -18.67
C GLY A 528 -14.34 18.52 -19.54
N GLU A 529 -13.69 17.36 -19.56
CA GLU A 529 -14.13 16.18 -20.29
C GLU A 529 -15.14 15.36 -19.49
N LYS A 530 -16.17 14.86 -20.20
CA LYS A 530 -17.13 13.91 -19.62
C LYS A 530 -16.53 12.51 -19.64
N LEU A 531 -16.42 11.89 -18.50
CA LEU A 531 -15.87 10.55 -18.31
C LEU A 531 -16.78 9.72 -17.41
N ASN A 532 -16.51 8.44 -17.33
CA ASN A 532 -17.21 7.53 -16.43
C ASN A 532 -16.26 6.87 -15.45
N HIS A 533 -16.74 6.65 -14.22
CA HIS A 533 -16.24 5.61 -13.33
C HIS A 533 -17.11 4.38 -13.51
N GLN A 534 -16.48 3.24 -13.71
CA GLN A 534 -17.16 1.96 -13.81
C GLN A 534 -16.82 1.10 -12.61
N TRP A 535 -17.83 0.48 -12.03
CA TRP A 535 -17.72 -0.38 -10.85
C TRP A 535 -18.34 -1.74 -11.10
N PHE A 536 -17.73 -2.76 -10.49
CA PHE A 536 -18.41 -4.01 -10.21
C PHE A 536 -18.00 -4.49 -8.83
N ILE A 537 -18.99 -4.78 -7.98
CA ILE A 537 -18.78 -5.34 -6.64
C ILE A 537 -19.58 -6.62 -6.49
N GLY A 538 -18.99 -7.61 -5.83
CA GLY A 538 -19.65 -8.90 -5.70
C GLY A 538 -18.82 -9.92 -4.94
N TYR A 539 -19.26 -11.16 -4.97
CA TYR A 539 -18.63 -12.26 -4.26
C TYR A 539 -18.73 -13.58 -5.02
N GLY A 540 -17.93 -14.53 -4.61
CA GLY A 540 -17.98 -15.89 -5.12
C GLY A 540 -17.10 -16.86 -4.32
N PRO A 541 -17.37 -18.19 -4.51
CA PRO A 541 -18.56 -18.75 -5.16
C PRO A 541 -19.84 -18.48 -4.36
N ILE A 542 -21.03 -18.53 -4.99
CA ILE A 542 -22.31 -18.25 -4.30
C ILE A 542 -22.60 -19.32 -3.25
N GLU A 543 -22.30 -20.57 -3.55
CA GLU A 543 -22.63 -21.74 -2.73
C GLU A 543 -21.85 -21.75 -1.40
N GLN A 544 -20.61 -21.26 -1.43
CA GLN A 544 -19.74 -21.14 -0.26
C GLN A 544 -18.85 -19.89 -0.45
N PRO A 545 -19.32 -18.71 -0.07
CA PRO A 545 -18.61 -17.46 -0.30
C PRO A 545 -17.21 -17.45 0.33
N LYS A 546 -16.19 -17.22 -0.52
CA LYS A 546 -14.79 -17.14 -0.09
C LYS A 546 -14.26 -15.71 -0.15
N TYR A 547 -14.53 -15.02 -1.26
CA TYR A 547 -13.99 -13.69 -1.50
C TYR A 547 -15.07 -12.69 -1.86
N ALA A 548 -14.99 -11.52 -1.23
CA ALA A 548 -15.70 -10.32 -1.62
C ALA A 548 -14.74 -9.43 -2.41
N VAL A 549 -15.18 -8.97 -3.58
CA VAL A 549 -14.33 -8.24 -4.53
C VAL A 549 -15.00 -6.95 -4.96
N ALA A 550 -14.24 -5.85 -4.92
CA ALA A 550 -14.60 -4.59 -5.55
C ALA A 550 -13.61 -4.25 -6.66
N VAL A 551 -14.13 -3.90 -7.81
CA VAL A 551 -13.36 -3.41 -8.97
C VAL A 551 -13.85 -2.00 -9.32
N LEU A 552 -12.93 -1.07 -9.39
CA LEU A 552 -13.12 0.30 -9.85
C LEU A 552 -12.22 0.56 -11.05
N VAL A 553 -12.81 1.01 -12.15
CA VAL A 553 -12.11 1.55 -13.32
C VAL A 553 -12.49 3.01 -13.46
N GLN A 554 -11.53 3.91 -13.36
CA GLN A 554 -11.76 5.35 -13.35
C GLN A 554 -11.48 5.99 -14.71
N ASN A 555 -12.17 7.09 -14.98
CA ASN A 555 -11.87 8.03 -16.07
C ASN A 555 -11.87 7.39 -17.46
N VAL A 556 -12.84 6.52 -17.72
CA VAL A 556 -13.02 5.90 -19.04
C VAL A 556 -14.00 6.68 -19.90
N SER A 557 -13.88 6.56 -21.23
CA SER A 557 -14.82 7.18 -22.17
C SER A 557 -16.24 6.71 -21.89
N PRO A 558 -17.26 7.59 -21.99
CA PRO A 558 -18.67 7.21 -21.84
C PRO A 558 -19.11 6.11 -22.82
N ASP A 559 -18.51 6.04 -24.00
CA ASP A 559 -18.84 5.07 -25.06
C ASP A 559 -18.11 3.73 -24.89
N SER A 560 -17.27 3.58 -23.86
CA SER A 560 -16.53 2.36 -23.62
C SER A 560 -17.44 1.22 -23.13
N GLN A 561 -17.13 -0.01 -23.49
CA GLN A 561 -17.73 -1.19 -22.87
C GLN A 561 -17.48 -1.18 -21.36
N HIS A 562 -18.31 -1.90 -20.61
CA HIS A 562 -18.21 -1.94 -19.15
C HIS A 562 -17.00 -2.77 -18.70
N GLN A 563 -15.81 -2.12 -18.63
CA GLN A 563 -14.52 -2.74 -18.31
C GLN A 563 -14.50 -3.35 -16.91
N ALA A 564 -15.13 -2.70 -15.92
CA ALA A 564 -15.15 -3.20 -14.54
C ALA A 564 -15.83 -4.57 -14.41
N THR A 565 -16.89 -4.85 -15.18
CA THR A 565 -17.53 -6.17 -15.21
C THR A 565 -16.60 -7.23 -15.83
N ALA A 566 -15.93 -6.89 -16.93
CA ALA A 566 -14.99 -7.78 -17.58
C ALA A 566 -13.78 -8.08 -16.69
N LEU A 567 -13.24 -7.06 -16.02
CA LEU A 567 -12.13 -7.21 -15.08
C LEU A 567 -12.54 -8.03 -13.84
N PHE A 568 -13.73 -7.78 -13.26
CA PHE A 568 -14.26 -8.57 -12.15
C PHE A 568 -14.32 -10.06 -12.51
N ARG A 569 -14.79 -10.42 -13.71
CA ARG A 569 -14.79 -11.80 -14.16
C ARG A 569 -13.38 -12.39 -14.16
N LYS A 570 -12.41 -11.69 -14.78
CA LYS A 570 -11.02 -12.15 -14.82
C LYS A 570 -10.44 -12.34 -13.41
N VAL A 571 -10.73 -11.42 -12.49
CA VAL A 571 -10.33 -11.53 -11.07
C VAL A 571 -10.94 -12.77 -10.43
N MET A 572 -12.24 -13.01 -10.59
CA MET A 572 -12.91 -14.17 -10.01
C MET A 572 -12.42 -15.49 -10.61
N ASP A 573 -12.15 -15.54 -11.91
CA ASP A 573 -11.58 -16.70 -12.60
C ASP A 573 -10.16 -16.98 -12.10
N TYR A 574 -9.34 -15.95 -11.87
CA TYR A 574 -8.00 -16.08 -11.28
C TYR A 574 -8.07 -16.60 -9.84
N LEU A 575 -8.97 -16.09 -9.03
CA LEU A 575 -9.18 -16.55 -7.65
C LEU A 575 -9.66 -18.01 -7.62
N ALA A 576 -10.53 -18.42 -8.54
CA ALA A 576 -10.96 -19.82 -8.68
C ALA A 576 -9.82 -20.78 -9.02
N GLY A 577 -8.92 -20.38 -9.89
CA GLY A 577 -7.75 -21.19 -10.25
C GLY A 577 -6.62 -21.20 -9.20
N SER A 578 -6.67 -20.30 -8.22
CA SER A 578 -5.65 -20.15 -7.17
C SER A 578 -6.08 -20.72 -5.80
N SER A 579 -7.34 -21.17 -5.67
CA SER A 579 -8.00 -21.61 -4.41
C SER A 579 -7.83 -23.08 -4.12
#